data_1d8920565dab8ab09681afc2e61621fb
#
_entry.id   1d8920565dab8ab09681afc2e61621fb
#
_cell.length_a   1.000
_cell.length_b   1.000
_cell.length_c   1.000
_cell.angle_alpha   90.00
_cell.angle_beta   90.00
_cell.angle_gamma   90.00
#
_symmetry.space_group_name_H-M   'P 1'
#
loop_
_entity.id
_entity.type
_entity.pdbx_description
1 polymer ?
#
loop_
_entity_poly.entity_id
_entity_poly.type
_entity_poly.pdbx_seq_one_letter_code
_entity_poly.pdbx_strand_id
1 'polypeptide(L)'
;MNVDGKKYRTIWLAEEDGPVEIIDQTKFPHTFETALLHTMEDAARAIRIMQVRGAPLIGATAAYGVALAMRADPSDDNLHAACSSLLETRPTAVNLQWALDKARRTLVRVAPEIREEAAFKLANDICDEDIAINMAIGMHGMELIAAISRLKRAGEPVNILTHCNAGWLATVDWGTATAPIYMSHDGGIPVHVWVDETRPRNQGAFLTAWELGHHGVPHTVIVDNAGGHLMQHGEVDIVITGTDRTTATGDVCNKIGTYLKALAAKDNSVPFYVALPSPTIDFSLSDGIRQIPIEERGGDEVSHITGRTSAGEIETVEIVADGSPVGNPAFDVTPARLVTGLITERGVLEANRKAIADAFPERVRAIA
;
A
#
# COMPACT_ATOMS: atom_id res chain seq x y z
N MET A 1 -4.49 9.02 -10.79
CA MET A 1 -4.04 8.22 -11.97
C MET A 1 -5.02 8.29 -13.13
N ASN A 2 -4.67 7.77 -14.29
CA ASN A 2 -5.50 7.84 -15.49
C ASN A 2 -5.93 6.43 -15.93
N VAL A 3 -7.24 6.23 -16.13
CA VAL A 3 -7.81 4.99 -16.66
C VAL A 3 -8.67 5.38 -17.87
N ASP A 4 -8.33 4.86 -19.03
CA ASP A 4 -9.03 5.16 -20.30
C ASP A 4 -9.23 6.67 -20.57
N GLY A 5 -8.22 7.48 -20.23
CA GLY A 5 -8.24 8.93 -20.43
C GLY A 5 -8.96 9.74 -19.34
N LYS A 6 -9.56 9.09 -18.34
CA LYS A 6 -10.21 9.73 -17.18
C LYS A 6 -9.31 9.66 -15.95
N LYS A 7 -9.18 10.79 -15.24
CA LYS A 7 -8.47 10.81 -13.95
C LYS A 7 -9.33 10.24 -12.84
N TYR A 8 -8.73 9.38 -12.02
CA TYR A 8 -9.34 8.78 -10.83
C TYR A 8 -8.44 8.97 -9.60
N ARG A 9 -9.09 9.07 -8.45
CA ARG A 9 -8.56 8.67 -7.13
C ARG A 9 -9.08 7.28 -6.83
N THR A 10 -8.52 6.59 -5.86
CA THR A 10 -9.06 5.27 -5.43
C THR A 10 -10.27 5.39 -4.53
N ILE A 11 -10.45 6.55 -3.91
CA ILE A 11 -11.58 6.91 -3.07
C ILE A 11 -11.88 8.40 -3.23
N TRP A 12 -13.14 8.75 -3.35
CA TRP A 12 -13.60 10.15 -3.45
C TRP A 12 -15.06 10.32 -3.02
N LEU A 13 -15.46 11.54 -2.71
CA LEU A 13 -16.86 11.89 -2.51
C LEU A 13 -17.54 12.04 -3.88
N ALA A 14 -18.57 11.25 -4.16
CA ALA A 14 -19.21 11.25 -5.48
C ALA A 14 -19.89 12.58 -5.81
N GLU A 15 -20.54 13.20 -4.80
CA GLU A 15 -21.20 14.51 -4.84
C GLU A 15 -21.01 15.17 -3.47
N GLU A 16 -21.23 16.49 -3.35
CA GLU A 16 -20.98 17.26 -2.13
C GLU A 16 -21.63 16.67 -0.88
N ASP A 17 -22.86 16.18 -0.99
CA ASP A 17 -23.59 15.46 0.08
C ASP A 17 -23.87 14.00 -0.27
N GLY A 18 -23.13 13.47 -1.23
CA GLY A 18 -23.34 12.13 -1.79
C GLY A 18 -22.68 11.02 -0.99
N PRO A 19 -22.77 9.79 -1.52
CA PRO A 19 -22.02 8.66 -1.01
C PRO A 19 -20.53 8.80 -1.32
N VAL A 20 -19.71 8.03 -0.60
CA VAL A 20 -18.30 7.86 -0.91
C VAL A 20 -18.15 6.80 -1.98
N GLU A 21 -17.41 7.09 -3.03
CA GLU A 21 -17.16 6.15 -4.13
C GLU A 21 -15.74 5.60 -4.03
N ILE A 22 -15.60 4.30 -4.25
CA ILE A 22 -14.33 3.57 -4.24
C ILE A 22 -14.16 2.77 -5.53
N ILE A 23 -12.92 2.47 -5.90
CA ILE A 23 -12.61 1.48 -6.90
C ILE A 23 -12.69 0.10 -6.25
N ASP A 24 -13.53 -0.80 -6.77
CA ASP A 24 -13.66 -2.17 -6.26
C ASP A 24 -12.49 -3.05 -6.73
N GLN A 25 -11.49 -3.22 -5.85
CA GLN A 25 -10.28 -3.98 -6.18
C GLN A 25 -10.49 -5.50 -6.21
N THR A 26 -11.64 -6.01 -5.82
CA THR A 26 -11.97 -7.43 -5.94
C THR A 26 -12.27 -7.86 -7.38
N LYS A 27 -12.46 -6.90 -8.29
CA LYS A 27 -12.80 -7.11 -9.69
C LYS A 27 -11.58 -7.22 -10.60
N PHE A 28 -10.42 -6.78 -10.11
CA PHE A 28 -9.16 -6.83 -10.88
C PHE A 28 -8.62 -8.25 -11.04
N PRO A 29 -7.90 -8.51 -12.13
CA PRO A 29 -7.52 -7.62 -13.22
C PRO A 29 -8.57 -7.56 -14.35
N HIS A 30 -9.72 -8.18 -14.17
CA HIS A 30 -10.62 -8.51 -15.28
C HIS A 30 -11.60 -7.40 -15.64
N THR A 31 -12.05 -6.62 -14.63
CA THR A 31 -12.97 -5.49 -14.81
C THR A 31 -12.55 -4.31 -13.93
N PHE A 32 -12.81 -3.10 -14.44
CA PHE A 32 -12.71 -1.87 -13.66
C PHE A 32 -14.12 -1.44 -13.26
N GLU A 33 -14.43 -1.52 -11.98
CA GLU A 33 -15.73 -1.18 -11.42
C GLU A 33 -15.55 -0.29 -10.19
N THR A 34 -16.53 0.57 -9.95
CA THR A 34 -16.62 1.37 -8.73
C THR A 34 -17.76 0.89 -7.84
N ALA A 35 -17.71 1.20 -6.56
CA ALA A 35 -18.76 0.88 -5.60
C ALA A 35 -19.03 2.10 -4.71
N LEU A 36 -20.31 2.26 -4.32
CA LEU A 36 -20.76 3.34 -3.44
C LEU A 36 -20.83 2.86 -2.00
N LEU A 37 -20.31 3.67 -1.08
CA LEU A 37 -20.41 3.48 0.35
C LEU A 37 -21.38 4.53 0.90
N HIS A 38 -22.52 4.08 1.40
CA HIS A 38 -23.57 4.94 1.95
C HIS A 38 -23.51 5.04 3.47
N THR A 39 -22.94 4.01 4.13
CA THR A 39 -22.90 3.88 5.58
C THR A 39 -21.50 3.53 6.08
N MET A 40 -21.29 3.67 7.38
CA MET A 40 -20.07 3.20 8.06
C MET A 40 -19.87 1.69 7.87
N GLU A 41 -20.96 0.92 7.89
CA GLU A 41 -20.95 -0.52 7.68
C GLU A 41 -20.48 -0.90 6.27
N ASP A 42 -20.85 -0.11 5.25
CA ASP A 42 -20.33 -0.29 3.89
C ASP A 42 -18.80 -0.09 3.86
N ALA A 43 -18.30 0.96 4.51
CA ALA A 43 -16.87 1.21 4.62
C ALA A 43 -16.15 0.07 5.37
N ALA A 44 -16.71 -0.38 6.50
CA ALA A 44 -16.19 -1.51 7.27
C ALA A 44 -16.17 -2.80 6.43
N ARG A 45 -17.23 -3.06 5.67
CA ARG A 45 -17.33 -4.20 4.76
C ARG A 45 -16.28 -4.10 3.65
N ALA A 46 -16.15 -2.93 3.00
CA ALA A 46 -15.19 -2.72 1.93
C ALA A 46 -13.74 -3.00 2.37
N ILE A 47 -13.36 -2.61 3.60
CA ILE A 47 -12.06 -2.94 4.19
C ILE A 47 -11.93 -4.44 4.47
N ARG A 48 -12.95 -5.07 5.06
CA ARG A 48 -12.92 -6.48 5.48
C ARG A 48 -12.81 -7.43 4.30
N ILE A 49 -13.57 -7.21 3.23
CA ILE A 49 -13.56 -8.07 2.04
C ILE A 49 -12.54 -7.62 0.98
N MET A 50 -11.74 -6.59 1.29
CA MET A 50 -10.70 -6.03 0.43
C MET A 50 -11.21 -5.45 -0.90
N GLN A 51 -12.40 -4.84 -0.93
CA GLN A 51 -12.74 -3.90 -2.02
C GLN A 51 -11.76 -2.72 -2.02
N VAL A 52 -11.28 -2.33 -0.84
CA VAL A 52 -10.13 -1.45 -0.65
C VAL A 52 -9.04 -2.18 0.15
N ARG A 53 -7.78 -1.96 -0.21
CA ARG A 53 -6.61 -2.56 0.45
C ARG A 53 -5.40 -1.65 0.29
N GLY A 54 -4.30 -1.96 1.01
CA GLY A 54 -3.13 -1.08 1.13
C GLY A 54 -3.26 -0.17 2.35
N ALA A 55 -2.15 -0.02 3.09
CA ALA A 55 -2.18 0.66 4.38
C ALA A 55 -2.77 2.10 4.30
N PRO A 56 -2.33 2.98 3.38
CA PRO A 56 -2.87 4.34 3.28
C PRO A 56 -4.36 4.37 2.89
N LEU A 57 -4.77 3.60 1.89
CA LEU A 57 -6.16 3.60 1.42
C LEU A 57 -7.14 3.08 2.48
N ILE A 58 -6.75 2.08 3.28
CA ILE A 58 -7.55 1.61 4.42
C ILE A 58 -7.76 2.74 5.43
N GLY A 59 -6.73 3.53 5.71
CA GLY A 59 -6.82 4.70 6.59
C GLY A 59 -7.78 5.77 6.05
N ALA A 60 -7.68 6.12 4.77
CA ALA A 60 -8.59 7.05 4.10
C ALA A 60 -10.05 6.55 4.10
N THR A 61 -10.25 5.26 3.80
CA THR A 61 -11.58 4.63 3.83
C THR A 61 -12.19 4.66 5.23
N ALA A 62 -11.38 4.42 6.26
CA ALA A 62 -11.85 4.50 7.64
C ALA A 62 -12.24 5.93 8.05
N ALA A 63 -11.49 6.93 7.61
CA ALA A 63 -11.84 8.34 7.86
C ALA A 63 -13.20 8.70 7.23
N TYR A 64 -13.45 8.26 6.00
CA TYR A 64 -14.78 8.42 5.39
C TYR A 64 -15.86 7.57 6.09
N GLY A 65 -15.52 6.36 6.58
CA GLY A 65 -16.44 5.56 7.38
C GLY A 65 -16.89 6.29 8.65
N VAL A 66 -15.97 6.98 9.33
CA VAL A 66 -16.32 7.86 10.48
C VAL A 66 -17.19 9.04 10.03
N ALA A 67 -16.91 9.66 8.87
CA ALA A 67 -17.73 10.76 8.35
C ALA A 67 -19.17 10.30 8.05
N LEU A 68 -19.34 9.13 7.44
CA LEU A 68 -20.66 8.54 7.19
C LEU A 68 -21.39 8.20 8.51
N ALA A 69 -20.67 7.74 9.55
CA ALA A 69 -21.25 7.55 10.88
C ALA A 69 -21.74 8.87 11.49
N MET A 70 -20.96 9.96 11.37
CA MET A 70 -21.33 11.28 11.90
C MET A 70 -22.51 11.91 11.14
N ARG A 71 -22.69 11.56 9.87
CA ARG A 71 -23.89 11.92 9.09
C ARG A 71 -25.14 11.26 9.65
N ALA A 72 -25.05 10.01 10.08
CA ALA A 72 -26.17 9.25 10.62
C ALA A 72 -26.52 9.69 12.05
N ASP A 73 -25.52 9.83 12.90
CA ASP A 73 -25.64 10.29 14.29
C ASP A 73 -24.33 10.96 14.74
N PRO A 74 -24.32 12.29 14.95
CA PRO A 74 -23.12 13.03 15.33
C PRO A 74 -22.79 12.96 16.84
N SER A 75 -23.38 12.05 17.61
CA SER A 75 -23.13 11.91 19.05
C SER A 75 -21.72 11.38 19.36
N ASP A 76 -21.24 11.65 20.58
CA ASP A 76 -19.96 11.13 21.06
C ASP A 76 -19.96 9.59 21.15
N ASP A 77 -21.08 9.01 21.59
CA ASP A 77 -21.24 7.56 21.71
C ASP A 77 -21.11 6.89 20.34
N ASN A 78 -21.77 7.44 19.31
CA ASN A 78 -21.66 6.92 17.95
C ASN A 78 -20.27 7.12 17.36
N LEU A 79 -19.59 8.24 17.63
CA LEU A 79 -18.18 8.44 17.21
C LEU A 79 -17.27 7.36 17.77
N HIS A 80 -17.43 7.04 19.06
CA HIS A 80 -16.63 5.99 19.70
C HIS A 80 -16.95 4.59 19.16
N ALA A 81 -18.24 4.27 18.98
CA ALA A 81 -18.71 3.00 18.43
C ALA A 81 -18.21 2.80 16.99
N ALA A 82 -18.32 3.79 16.14
CA ALA A 82 -17.85 3.75 14.75
C ALA A 82 -16.34 3.52 14.65
N CYS A 83 -15.54 4.25 15.44
CA CYS A 83 -14.10 4.05 15.46
C CYS A 83 -13.73 2.64 15.93
N SER A 84 -14.43 2.07 16.91
CA SER A 84 -14.19 0.71 17.40
C SER A 84 -14.55 -0.33 16.34
N SER A 85 -15.72 -0.22 15.73
CA SER A 85 -16.19 -1.15 14.68
C SER A 85 -15.29 -1.15 13.44
N LEU A 86 -14.81 0.02 13.03
CA LEU A 86 -13.86 0.14 11.91
C LEU A 86 -12.51 -0.49 12.26
N LEU A 87 -12.00 -0.29 13.48
CA LEU A 87 -10.74 -0.88 13.91
C LEU A 87 -10.76 -2.41 13.90
N GLU A 88 -11.89 -3.01 14.28
CA GLU A 88 -12.07 -4.48 14.28
C GLU A 88 -11.99 -5.10 12.88
N THR A 89 -12.13 -4.30 11.81
CA THR A 89 -12.04 -4.83 10.44
C THR A 89 -10.65 -5.35 10.10
N ARG A 90 -9.58 -4.67 10.60
CA ARG A 90 -8.18 -5.06 10.44
C ARG A 90 -7.32 -4.55 11.61
N PRO A 91 -7.35 -5.22 12.77
CA PRO A 91 -6.72 -4.73 14.00
C PRO A 91 -5.20 -4.52 13.92
N THR A 92 -4.54 -5.16 12.97
CA THR A 92 -3.08 -5.07 12.77
C THR A 92 -2.65 -3.92 11.85
N ALA A 93 -3.60 -3.22 11.19
CA ALA A 93 -3.29 -2.19 10.22
C ALA A 93 -2.98 -0.84 10.90
N VAL A 94 -1.72 -0.40 10.85
CA VAL A 94 -1.24 0.83 11.54
C VAL A 94 -1.93 2.09 11.03
N ASN A 95 -2.09 2.21 9.72
CA ASN A 95 -2.72 3.38 9.11
C ASN A 95 -4.21 3.48 9.44
N LEU A 96 -4.89 2.35 9.63
CA LEU A 96 -6.28 2.31 10.13
C LEU A 96 -6.35 2.92 11.52
N GLN A 97 -5.54 2.42 12.46
CA GLN A 97 -5.48 2.94 13.81
C GLN A 97 -5.13 4.44 13.82
N TRP A 98 -4.13 4.85 13.04
CA TRP A 98 -3.70 6.25 12.93
C TRP A 98 -4.84 7.16 12.46
N ALA A 99 -5.59 6.77 11.42
CA ALA A 99 -6.69 7.57 10.89
C ALA A 99 -7.83 7.69 11.92
N LEU A 100 -8.19 6.58 12.57
CA LEU A 100 -9.25 6.56 13.61
C LEU A 100 -8.85 7.37 14.83
N ASP A 101 -7.58 7.33 15.27
CA ASP A 101 -7.10 8.16 16.38
C ASP A 101 -7.08 9.64 16.01
N LYS A 102 -6.72 9.99 14.76
CA LYS A 102 -6.80 11.36 14.26
C LYS A 102 -8.25 11.85 14.23
N ALA A 103 -9.18 11.02 13.74
CA ALA A 103 -10.60 11.33 13.69
C ALA A 103 -11.18 11.54 15.10
N ARG A 104 -10.95 10.61 16.03
CA ARG A 104 -11.43 10.70 17.41
C ARG A 104 -10.92 11.96 18.12
N ARG A 105 -9.60 12.22 18.06
CA ARG A 105 -9.00 13.41 18.71
C ARG A 105 -9.51 14.74 18.15
N THR A 106 -9.82 14.77 16.87
CA THR A 106 -10.33 15.97 16.20
C THR A 106 -11.81 16.18 16.50
N LEU A 107 -12.64 15.16 16.26
CA LEU A 107 -14.09 15.29 16.23
C LEU A 107 -14.74 15.38 17.63
N VAL A 108 -14.13 14.79 18.66
CA VAL A 108 -14.62 14.94 20.05
C VAL A 108 -14.63 16.41 20.51
N ARG A 109 -13.85 17.27 19.90
CA ARG A 109 -13.76 18.71 20.20
C ARG A 109 -14.70 19.56 19.36
N VAL A 110 -15.42 18.94 18.44
CA VAL A 110 -16.35 19.61 17.52
C VAL A 110 -17.78 19.44 18.04
N ALA A 111 -18.55 20.50 18.05
CA ALA A 111 -19.96 20.45 18.45
C ALA A 111 -20.74 19.51 17.50
N PRO A 112 -21.70 18.71 18.04
CA PRO A 112 -22.43 17.72 17.23
C PRO A 112 -23.09 18.30 15.97
N GLU A 113 -23.57 19.52 16.02
CA GLU A 113 -24.33 20.19 14.94
C GLU A 113 -23.51 20.44 13.68
N ILE A 114 -22.18 20.50 13.81
CA ILE A 114 -21.23 20.71 12.68
C ILE A 114 -20.24 19.57 12.52
N ARG A 115 -20.43 18.48 13.25
CA ARG A 115 -19.49 17.37 13.30
C ARG A 115 -19.47 16.55 12.02
N GLU A 116 -20.60 16.42 11.34
CA GLU A 116 -20.65 15.79 10.01
C GLU A 116 -19.75 16.53 9.03
N GLU A 117 -19.93 17.83 8.85
CA GLU A 117 -19.11 18.66 7.95
C GLU A 117 -17.62 18.55 8.30
N ALA A 118 -17.30 18.66 9.60
CA ALA A 118 -15.92 18.52 10.07
C ALA A 118 -15.32 17.12 9.81
N ALA A 119 -16.14 16.07 9.86
CA ALA A 119 -15.68 14.71 9.60
C ALA A 119 -15.41 14.47 8.11
N PHE A 120 -16.27 14.93 7.21
CA PHE A 120 -16.01 14.88 5.77
C PHE A 120 -14.81 15.72 5.38
N LYS A 121 -14.68 16.93 5.95
CA LYS A 121 -13.49 17.75 5.74
C LYS A 121 -12.23 17.03 6.18
N LEU A 122 -12.22 16.41 7.34
CA LEU A 122 -11.08 15.64 7.85
C LEU A 122 -10.73 14.46 6.94
N ALA A 123 -11.73 13.74 6.42
CA ALA A 123 -11.50 12.63 5.49
C ALA A 123 -10.88 13.13 4.17
N ASN A 124 -11.36 14.25 3.63
CA ASN A 124 -10.77 14.88 2.45
C ASN A 124 -9.34 15.34 2.73
N ASP A 125 -9.08 16.00 3.88
CA ASP A 125 -7.75 16.47 4.27
C ASP A 125 -6.76 15.28 4.40
N ILE A 126 -7.20 14.11 4.92
CA ILE A 126 -6.40 12.87 4.96
C ILE A 126 -6.07 12.37 3.56
N CYS A 127 -7.02 12.40 2.63
CA CYS A 127 -6.80 12.01 1.25
C CYS A 127 -5.80 12.95 0.54
N ASP A 128 -5.95 14.25 0.70
CA ASP A 128 -5.06 15.23 0.08
C ASP A 128 -3.64 15.18 0.70
N GLU A 129 -3.53 14.93 2.00
CA GLU A 129 -2.26 14.68 2.69
C GLU A 129 -1.58 13.42 2.14
N ASP A 130 -2.33 12.32 1.93
CA ASP A 130 -1.80 11.09 1.34
C ASP A 130 -1.22 11.32 -0.07
N ILE A 131 -1.96 12.04 -0.92
CA ILE A 131 -1.49 12.39 -2.26
C ILE A 131 -0.19 13.20 -2.20
N ALA A 132 -0.13 14.22 -1.35
CA ALA A 132 1.05 15.07 -1.21
C ALA A 132 2.28 14.29 -0.71
N ILE A 133 2.07 13.40 0.26
CA ILE A 133 3.11 12.51 0.79
C ILE A 133 3.63 11.59 -0.33
N ASN A 134 2.74 10.93 -1.07
CA ASN A 134 3.13 10.01 -2.13
C ASN A 134 3.83 10.72 -3.30
N MET A 135 3.44 11.95 -3.62
CA MET A 135 4.18 12.79 -4.58
C MET A 135 5.61 13.08 -4.11
N ALA A 136 5.80 13.40 -2.82
CA ALA A 136 7.13 13.65 -2.27
C ALA A 136 7.99 12.37 -2.27
N ILE A 137 7.43 11.22 -1.88
CA ILE A 137 8.07 9.90 -2.01
C ILE A 137 8.50 9.64 -3.45
N GLY A 138 7.59 9.93 -4.41
CA GLY A 138 7.86 9.78 -5.83
C GLY A 138 9.07 10.59 -6.29
N MET A 139 9.15 11.86 -5.91
CA MET A 139 10.28 12.74 -6.25
C MET A 139 11.61 12.22 -5.69
N HIS A 140 11.64 11.84 -4.40
CA HIS A 140 12.86 11.33 -3.78
C HIS A 140 13.32 10.00 -4.37
N GLY A 141 12.38 9.10 -4.68
CA GLY A 141 12.70 7.82 -5.32
C GLY A 141 13.10 7.97 -6.80
N MET A 142 12.52 8.93 -7.53
CA MET A 142 12.91 9.24 -8.90
C MET A 142 14.39 9.67 -8.99
N GLU A 143 14.89 10.39 -8.00
CA GLU A 143 16.32 10.79 -7.94
C GLU A 143 17.26 9.57 -7.88
N LEU A 144 16.86 8.50 -7.16
CA LEU A 144 17.61 7.24 -7.11
C LEU A 144 17.61 6.54 -8.48
N ILE A 145 16.45 6.45 -9.13
CA ILE A 145 16.30 5.86 -10.46
C ILE A 145 17.11 6.66 -11.48
N ALA A 146 17.05 7.99 -11.43
CA ALA A 146 17.82 8.87 -12.30
C ALA A 146 19.34 8.73 -12.09
N ALA A 147 19.78 8.51 -10.85
CA ALA A 147 21.19 8.26 -10.56
C ALA A 147 21.70 6.96 -11.21
N ILE A 148 20.90 5.90 -11.17
CA ILE A 148 21.20 4.62 -11.84
C ILE A 148 21.19 4.83 -13.37
N SER A 149 20.17 5.48 -13.93
CA SER A 149 20.05 5.73 -15.37
C SER A 149 21.26 6.44 -15.95
N ARG A 150 21.84 7.39 -15.21
CA ARG A 150 23.09 8.10 -15.64
C ARG A 150 24.32 7.19 -15.78
N LEU A 151 24.32 6.03 -15.15
CA LEU A 151 25.41 5.04 -15.24
C LEU A 151 25.20 4.01 -16.36
N LYS A 152 24.01 3.96 -16.94
CA LYS A 152 23.65 3.04 -18.03
C LYS A 152 23.94 3.66 -19.39
N ARG A 153 23.88 2.85 -20.44
CA ARG A 153 23.99 3.32 -21.83
C ARG A 153 22.75 4.13 -22.20
N ALA A 154 22.92 5.08 -23.11
CA ALA A 154 21.78 5.87 -23.59
C ALA A 154 20.64 4.98 -24.12
N GLY A 155 19.43 5.15 -23.60
CA GLY A 155 18.25 4.37 -23.97
C GLY A 155 18.13 3.01 -23.27
N GLU A 156 19.11 2.58 -22.48
CA GLU A 156 19.02 1.36 -21.68
C GLU A 156 18.13 1.60 -20.47
N PRO A 157 17.10 0.77 -20.22
CA PRO A 157 16.17 0.98 -19.12
C PRO A 157 16.82 0.68 -17.76
N VAL A 158 16.36 1.39 -16.73
CA VAL A 158 16.57 1.00 -15.34
C VAL A 158 15.59 -0.12 -15.03
N ASN A 159 16.10 -1.30 -14.69
CA ASN A 159 15.31 -2.47 -14.37
C ASN A 159 14.98 -2.48 -12.87
N ILE A 160 13.71 -2.32 -12.55
CA ILE A 160 13.19 -2.19 -11.19
C ILE A 160 12.41 -3.45 -10.85
N LEU A 161 12.73 -4.13 -9.73
CA LEU A 161 11.91 -5.22 -9.22
C LEU A 161 11.00 -4.70 -8.12
N THR A 162 9.73 -5.07 -8.18
CA THR A 162 8.76 -4.74 -7.13
C THR A 162 7.93 -5.96 -6.72
N HIS A 163 7.40 -5.93 -5.49
CA HIS A 163 6.66 -7.02 -4.90
C HIS A 163 5.35 -6.51 -4.27
N CYS A 164 4.27 -7.25 -4.41
CA CYS A 164 2.93 -6.89 -4.00
C CYS A 164 2.35 -5.72 -4.82
N ASN A 165 1.39 -5.01 -4.26
CA ASN A 165 0.91 -3.74 -4.79
C ASN A 165 1.10 -2.65 -3.74
N ALA A 166 2.08 -1.80 -3.94
CA ALA A 166 2.30 -0.54 -3.26
C ALA A 166 2.22 0.62 -4.26
N GLY A 167 1.31 0.46 -5.21
CA GLY A 167 1.01 1.40 -6.23
C GLY A 167 -0.19 2.29 -5.90
N TRP A 168 -0.69 2.96 -6.92
CA TRP A 168 -1.84 3.84 -6.85
C TRP A 168 -3.04 3.19 -6.18
N LEU A 169 -3.35 1.93 -6.51
CA LEU A 169 -4.47 1.19 -5.90
C LEU A 169 -4.31 0.90 -4.40
N ALA A 170 -3.12 1.12 -3.83
CA ALA A 170 -2.87 0.95 -2.39
C ALA A 170 -3.00 2.25 -1.57
N THR A 171 -3.14 3.39 -2.25
CA THR A 171 -3.15 4.75 -1.70
C THR A 171 -4.34 5.52 -2.28
N VAL A 172 -4.43 6.81 -2.03
CA VAL A 172 -5.44 7.65 -2.69
C VAL A 172 -5.04 7.97 -4.13
N ASP A 173 -3.74 8.29 -4.36
CA ASP A 173 -3.16 8.44 -5.68
C ASP A 173 -1.62 8.22 -5.63
N TRP A 174 -0.96 8.02 -6.78
CA TRP A 174 0.47 7.82 -7.01
C TRP A 174 1.03 6.47 -6.55
N GLY A 175 0.62 5.95 -5.40
CA GLY A 175 1.28 4.83 -4.74
C GLY A 175 2.55 5.24 -4.00
N THR A 176 3.10 4.34 -3.21
CA THR A 176 4.38 4.55 -2.53
C THR A 176 5.55 4.06 -3.38
N ALA A 177 5.61 2.76 -3.67
CA ALA A 177 6.70 2.17 -4.47
C ALA A 177 6.60 2.48 -5.96
N THR A 178 5.39 2.70 -6.50
CA THR A 178 5.21 3.00 -7.93
C THR A 178 5.31 4.48 -8.26
N ALA A 179 5.12 5.39 -7.30
CA ALA A 179 5.26 6.83 -7.55
C ALA A 179 6.62 7.21 -8.16
N PRO A 180 7.78 6.72 -7.65
CA PRO A 180 9.07 6.93 -8.30
C PRO A 180 9.14 6.41 -9.73
N ILE A 181 8.48 5.28 -9.99
CA ILE A 181 8.45 4.63 -11.30
C ILE A 181 7.66 5.48 -12.29
N TYR A 182 6.44 5.89 -11.92
CA TYR A 182 5.61 6.77 -12.74
C TYR A 182 6.29 8.08 -13.06
N MET A 183 6.84 8.75 -12.04
CA MET A 183 7.54 10.02 -12.23
C MET A 183 8.78 9.89 -13.12
N SER A 184 9.52 8.79 -13.01
CA SER A 184 10.68 8.51 -13.86
C SER A 184 10.24 8.30 -15.32
N HIS A 185 9.21 7.48 -15.54
CA HIS A 185 8.65 7.22 -16.85
C HIS A 185 8.12 8.50 -17.51
N ASP A 186 7.30 9.26 -16.79
CA ASP A 186 6.73 10.53 -17.26
C ASP A 186 7.82 11.59 -17.51
N GLY A 187 8.90 11.54 -16.74
CA GLY A 187 10.10 12.36 -16.93
C GLY A 187 11.01 11.91 -18.08
N GLY A 188 10.64 10.86 -18.82
CA GLY A 188 11.40 10.35 -19.96
C GLY A 188 12.62 9.50 -19.60
N ILE A 189 12.75 9.06 -18.35
CA ILE A 189 13.78 8.09 -17.96
C ILE A 189 13.30 6.69 -18.41
N PRO A 190 14.07 5.97 -19.24
CA PRO A 190 13.71 4.61 -19.60
C PRO A 190 13.69 3.71 -18.37
N VAL A 191 12.56 3.06 -18.11
CA VAL A 191 12.38 2.11 -17.01
C VAL A 191 11.74 0.83 -17.53
N HIS A 192 12.03 -0.29 -16.89
CA HIS A 192 11.31 -1.55 -17.04
C HIS A 192 11.06 -2.14 -15.65
N VAL A 193 9.86 -2.67 -15.41
CA VAL A 193 9.48 -3.16 -14.09
C VAL A 193 9.27 -4.69 -14.11
N TRP A 194 10.05 -5.40 -13.32
CA TRP A 194 9.79 -6.79 -12.96
C TRP A 194 8.76 -6.81 -11.83
N VAL A 195 7.59 -7.36 -12.10
CA VAL A 195 6.48 -7.42 -11.16
C VAL A 195 6.33 -8.85 -10.65
N ASP A 196 6.71 -9.10 -9.39
CA ASP A 196 6.37 -10.36 -8.74
C ASP A 196 4.85 -10.57 -8.75
N GLU A 197 4.37 -11.77 -9.14
CA GLU A 197 2.94 -12.07 -9.13
C GLU A 197 2.29 -11.91 -7.76
N THR A 198 3.05 -12.19 -6.70
CA THR A 198 2.71 -12.03 -5.27
C THR A 198 1.59 -12.96 -4.83
N ARG A 199 1.89 -14.27 -4.81
CA ARG A 199 1.01 -15.27 -4.19
C ARG A 199 0.82 -14.97 -2.69
N PRO A 200 -0.33 -15.36 -2.08
CA PRO A 200 -1.42 -16.12 -2.70
C PRO A 200 -2.45 -15.27 -3.47
N ARG A 201 -2.59 -13.95 -3.16
CA ARG A 201 -3.66 -13.10 -3.73
C ARG A 201 -3.30 -12.44 -5.07
N ASN A 202 -2.11 -12.65 -5.57
CA ASN A 202 -1.63 -12.12 -6.86
C ASN A 202 -1.73 -10.59 -6.99
N GLN A 203 -1.46 -9.82 -5.89
CA GLN A 203 -1.56 -8.36 -5.94
C GLN A 203 -0.59 -7.72 -6.95
N GLY A 204 0.55 -8.36 -7.21
CA GLY A 204 1.45 -7.92 -8.27
C GLY A 204 0.84 -8.12 -9.65
N ALA A 205 0.44 -9.35 -9.96
CA ALA A 205 -0.13 -9.70 -11.27
C ALA A 205 -1.48 -9.02 -11.52
N PHE A 206 -2.34 -8.90 -10.48
CA PHE A 206 -3.70 -8.41 -10.66
C PHE A 206 -3.81 -6.89 -10.55
N LEU A 207 -2.99 -6.25 -9.72
CA LEU A 207 -3.10 -4.82 -9.44
C LEU A 207 -1.90 -4.03 -9.99
N THR A 208 -0.66 -4.38 -9.61
CA THR A 208 0.53 -3.62 -10.04
C THR A 208 0.73 -3.67 -11.54
N ALA A 209 0.63 -4.85 -12.16
CA ALA A 209 0.74 -4.99 -13.60
C ALA A 209 -0.39 -4.26 -14.34
N TRP A 210 -1.62 -4.29 -13.79
CA TRP A 210 -2.75 -3.59 -14.37
C TRP A 210 -2.53 -2.08 -14.37
N GLU A 211 -2.14 -1.49 -13.23
CA GLU A 211 -1.93 -0.04 -13.14
C GLU A 211 -0.73 0.44 -13.97
N LEU A 212 0.38 -0.33 -14.00
CA LEU A 212 1.54 -0.03 -14.86
C LEU A 212 1.16 -0.06 -16.34
N GLY A 213 0.37 -1.06 -16.75
CA GLY A 213 -0.12 -1.19 -18.12
C GLY A 213 -0.99 -0.01 -18.56
N HIS A 214 -1.93 0.43 -17.71
CA HIS A 214 -2.79 1.59 -18.01
C HIS A 214 -2.03 2.92 -18.02
N HIS A 215 -0.93 3.00 -17.27
CA HIS A 215 -0.03 4.17 -17.33
C HIS A 215 0.96 4.11 -18.51
N GLY A 216 1.09 2.96 -19.17
CA GLY A 216 2.03 2.76 -20.28
C GLY A 216 3.48 2.47 -19.85
N VAL A 217 3.71 2.11 -18.58
CA VAL A 217 5.03 1.73 -18.07
C VAL A 217 5.41 0.32 -18.55
N PRO A 218 6.56 0.12 -19.22
CA PRO A 218 7.04 -1.20 -19.60
C PRO A 218 7.24 -2.10 -18.39
N HIS A 219 6.63 -3.29 -18.40
CA HIS A 219 6.74 -4.23 -17.28
C HIS A 219 6.60 -5.67 -17.74
N THR A 220 7.03 -6.59 -16.89
CA THR A 220 6.89 -8.04 -17.07
C THR A 220 6.49 -8.68 -15.75
N VAL A 221 5.41 -9.45 -15.75
CA VAL A 221 5.00 -10.24 -14.58
C VAL A 221 5.87 -11.48 -14.50
N ILE A 222 6.37 -11.77 -13.32
CA ILE A 222 7.20 -12.94 -13.02
C ILE A 222 6.63 -13.71 -11.82
N VAL A 223 6.96 -15.00 -11.74
CA VAL A 223 6.67 -15.79 -10.54
C VAL A 223 7.53 -15.29 -9.38
N ASP A 224 7.01 -15.38 -8.15
CA ASP A 224 7.66 -14.80 -6.96
C ASP A 224 9.11 -15.24 -6.75
N ASN A 225 9.46 -16.46 -7.14
CA ASN A 225 10.80 -16.98 -6.97
C ASN A 225 11.80 -16.59 -8.08
N ALA A 226 11.34 -15.97 -9.18
CA ALA A 226 12.21 -15.59 -10.28
C ALA A 226 13.09 -14.36 -9.97
N GLY A 227 12.69 -13.50 -9.03
CA GLY A 227 13.43 -12.27 -8.73
C GLY A 227 14.90 -12.52 -8.33
N GLY A 228 15.16 -13.54 -7.52
CA GLY A 228 16.54 -13.93 -7.18
C GLY A 228 17.37 -14.37 -8.38
N HIS A 229 16.78 -15.13 -9.30
CA HIS A 229 17.41 -15.54 -10.55
C HIS A 229 17.78 -14.33 -11.42
N LEU A 230 16.87 -13.39 -11.58
CA LEU A 230 17.12 -12.17 -12.36
C LEU A 230 18.24 -11.31 -11.76
N MET A 231 18.30 -11.22 -10.42
CA MET A 231 19.39 -10.51 -9.72
C MET A 231 20.75 -11.18 -9.96
N GLN A 232 20.82 -12.53 -9.93
CA GLN A 232 22.05 -13.29 -10.23
C GLN A 232 22.57 -13.05 -11.66
N HIS A 233 21.68 -12.68 -12.59
CA HIS A 233 22.03 -12.44 -13.99
C HIS A 233 22.22 -10.96 -14.33
N GLY A 234 22.14 -10.06 -13.31
CA GLY A 234 22.31 -8.63 -13.52
C GLY A 234 21.12 -7.95 -14.20
N GLU A 235 19.95 -8.58 -14.19
CA GLU A 235 18.72 -8.09 -14.83
C GLU A 235 17.89 -7.19 -13.90
N VAL A 236 18.38 -6.87 -12.70
CA VAL A 236 17.75 -5.98 -11.74
C VAL A 236 18.75 -4.96 -11.23
N ASP A 237 18.45 -3.69 -11.43
CA ASP A 237 19.30 -2.57 -10.98
C ASP A 237 18.93 -2.10 -9.56
N ILE A 238 17.65 -2.20 -9.20
CA ILE A 238 17.11 -1.73 -7.93
C ILE A 238 15.84 -2.51 -7.57
N VAL A 239 15.65 -2.77 -6.29
CA VAL A 239 14.37 -3.26 -5.76
C VAL A 239 13.69 -2.13 -5.01
N ILE A 240 12.40 -1.86 -5.31
CA ILE A 240 11.58 -0.89 -4.60
C ILE A 240 10.28 -1.59 -4.18
N THR A 241 10.04 -1.71 -2.88
CA THR A 241 8.79 -2.26 -2.32
C THR A 241 8.08 -1.23 -1.44
N GLY A 242 6.82 -1.49 -1.11
CA GLY A 242 6.14 -0.79 -0.03
C GLY A 242 6.37 -1.48 1.31
N THR A 243 5.56 -1.08 2.30
CA THR A 243 5.49 -1.73 3.62
C THR A 243 4.09 -1.56 4.22
N ASP A 244 3.64 -2.55 4.97
CA ASP A 244 2.42 -2.46 5.77
C ASP A 244 2.70 -1.89 7.18
N ARG A 245 3.94 -2.03 7.70
CA ARG A 245 4.41 -1.45 8.95
C ARG A 245 5.93 -1.42 9.00
N THR A 246 6.50 -0.30 9.41
CA THR A 246 7.94 -0.17 9.65
C THR A 246 8.19 0.24 11.10
N THR A 247 9.14 -0.40 11.78
CA THR A 247 9.48 -0.07 13.18
C THR A 247 10.32 1.20 13.27
N ALA A 248 10.42 1.76 14.48
CA ALA A 248 11.31 2.89 14.77
C ALA A 248 12.80 2.57 14.52
N THR A 249 13.17 1.31 14.36
CA THR A 249 14.53 0.82 14.10
C THR A 249 14.77 0.50 12.62
N GLY A 250 13.74 0.59 11.78
CA GLY A 250 13.83 0.36 10.35
C GLY A 250 13.56 -1.07 9.89
N ASP A 251 13.08 -1.97 10.78
CA ASP A 251 12.57 -3.28 10.33
C ASP A 251 11.26 -3.09 9.57
N VAL A 252 11.12 -3.79 8.46
CA VAL A 252 10.00 -3.63 7.51
C VAL A 252 9.13 -4.87 7.50
N CYS A 253 7.88 -4.75 7.91
CA CYS A 253 6.85 -5.76 7.71
C CYS A 253 6.10 -5.48 6.40
N ASN A 254 6.10 -6.43 5.49
CA ASN A 254 5.42 -6.31 4.20
C ASN A 254 4.89 -7.67 3.75
N LYS A 255 4.20 -7.69 2.61
CA LYS A 255 3.64 -8.91 2.02
C LYS A 255 4.68 -10.04 2.00
N ILE A 256 4.24 -11.25 2.38
CA ILE A 256 5.07 -12.47 2.39
C ILE A 256 5.88 -12.59 1.09
N GLY A 257 7.18 -12.90 1.20
CA GLY A 257 8.14 -12.93 0.10
C GLY A 257 9.07 -11.71 0.03
N THR A 258 8.76 -10.61 0.71
CA THR A 258 9.59 -9.41 0.76
C THR A 258 10.96 -9.69 1.38
N TYR A 259 11.02 -10.46 2.46
CA TYR A 259 12.26 -10.85 3.11
C TYR A 259 13.17 -11.66 2.18
N LEU A 260 12.61 -12.60 1.40
CA LEU A 260 13.37 -13.37 0.41
C LEU A 260 13.96 -12.49 -0.70
N LYS A 261 13.22 -11.45 -1.15
CA LYS A 261 13.73 -10.46 -2.12
C LYS A 261 14.89 -9.65 -1.55
N ALA A 262 14.77 -9.21 -0.29
CA ALA A 262 15.82 -8.46 0.38
C ALA A 262 17.09 -9.30 0.60
N LEU A 263 16.96 -10.58 0.92
CA LEU A 263 18.08 -11.52 1.00
C LEU A 263 18.78 -11.70 -0.35
N ALA A 264 18.01 -11.96 -1.43
CA ALA A 264 18.54 -12.10 -2.77
C ALA A 264 19.21 -10.80 -3.25
N ALA A 265 18.62 -9.64 -2.98
CA ALA A 265 19.19 -8.34 -3.32
C ALA A 265 20.53 -8.13 -2.60
N LYS A 266 20.60 -8.44 -1.30
CA LYS A 266 21.84 -8.32 -0.52
C LYS A 266 22.95 -9.23 -1.04
N ASP A 267 22.63 -10.49 -1.38
CA ASP A 267 23.59 -11.48 -1.90
C ASP A 267 24.17 -11.06 -3.25
N ASN A 268 23.35 -10.41 -4.09
CA ASN A 268 23.73 -9.96 -5.43
C ASN A 268 24.14 -8.48 -5.51
N SER A 269 24.30 -7.80 -4.36
CA SER A 269 24.67 -6.37 -4.30
C SER A 269 23.68 -5.43 -5.02
N VAL A 270 22.42 -5.81 -5.13
CA VAL A 270 21.34 -4.98 -5.65
C VAL A 270 20.78 -4.12 -4.51
N PRO A 271 20.65 -2.79 -4.67
CA PRO A 271 20.07 -1.94 -3.62
C PRO A 271 18.58 -2.25 -3.44
N PHE A 272 18.18 -2.39 -2.17
CA PHE A 272 16.81 -2.68 -1.74
C PHE A 272 16.24 -1.49 -0.96
N TYR A 273 15.29 -0.80 -1.57
CA TYR A 273 14.61 0.35 -0.97
C TYR A 273 13.16 0.02 -0.60
N VAL A 274 12.69 0.67 0.45
CA VAL A 274 11.30 0.58 0.90
C VAL A 274 10.69 1.97 0.88
N ALA A 275 9.62 2.15 0.12
CA ALA A 275 8.89 3.40 -0.02
C ALA A 275 7.67 3.42 0.92
N LEU A 276 7.59 4.42 1.78
CA LEU A 276 6.57 4.48 2.82
C LEU A 276 6.25 5.92 3.27
N PRO A 277 4.97 6.20 3.58
CA PRO A 277 4.58 7.45 4.24
C PRO A 277 4.79 7.34 5.76
N SER A 278 5.05 8.46 6.42
CA SER A 278 5.28 8.48 7.88
C SER A 278 4.16 7.88 8.74
N PRO A 279 2.85 7.88 8.36
CA PRO A 279 1.81 7.16 9.09
C PRO A 279 2.00 5.64 9.17
N THR A 280 2.82 5.06 8.30
CA THR A 280 3.12 3.61 8.29
C THR A 280 4.29 3.26 9.22
N ILE A 281 5.00 4.27 9.77
CA ILE A 281 6.05 4.05 10.78
C ILE A 281 5.41 3.91 12.16
N ASP A 282 5.62 2.75 12.77
CA ASP A 282 5.23 2.49 14.17
C ASP A 282 6.41 2.81 15.09
N PHE A 283 6.39 4.01 15.65
CA PHE A 283 7.44 4.50 16.55
C PHE A 283 7.47 3.80 17.91
N SER A 284 6.44 3.03 18.25
CA SER A 284 6.36 2.27 19.52
C SER A 284 7.14 0.95 19.47
N LEU A 285 7.45 0.45 18.27
CA LEU A 285 8.11 -0.84 18.05
C LEU A 285 9.60 -0.66 17.73
N SER A 286 10.41 -1.60 18.21
CA SER A 286 11.88 -1.60 18.02
C SER A 286 12.45 -2.93 17.53
N ASP A 287 11.65 -4.00 17.49
CA ASP A 287 12.03 -5.33 17.01
C ASP A 287 10.86 -5.89 16.21
N GLY A 288 10.94 -5.75 14.89
CA GLY A 288 9.83 -6.14 14.01
C GLY A 288 9.53 -7.63 14.06
N ILE A 289 10.55 -8.49 14.18
CA ILE A 289 10.38 -9.95 14.18
C ILE A 289 9.61 -10.42 15.42
N ARG A 290 9.87 -9.81 16.58
CA ARG A 290 9.28 -10.23 17.85
C ARG A 290 7.99 -9.53 18.20
N GLN A 291 7.81 -8.28 17.71
CA GLN A 291 6.74 -7.40 18.17
C GLN A 291 5.61 -7.22 17.17
N ILE A 292 5.86 -7.43 15.86
CA ILE A 292 4.80 -7.32 14.87
C ILE A 292 4.04 -8.64 14.79
N PRO A 293 2.73 -8.66 15.10
CA PRO A 293 1.92 -9.85 14.92
C PRO A 293 1.72 -10.12 13.42
N ILE A 294 2.04 -11.34 12.97
CA ILE A 294 1.81 -11.76 11.60
C ILE A 294 0.40 -12.34 11.48
N GLU A 295 -0.40 -11.76 10.60
CA GLU A 295 -1.75 -12.22 10.30
C GLU A 295 -1.69 -13.57 9.57
N GLU A 296 -2.33 -14.60 10.16
CA GLU A 296 -2.58 -15.86 9.46
C GLU A 296 -3.96 -15.76 8.79
N ARG A 297 -4.00 -15.90 7.47
CA ARG A 297 -5.23 -15.76 6.68
C ARG A 297 -5.85 -17.09 6.31
N GLY A 298 -7.07 -17.04 5.74
CA GLY A 298 -7.78 -18.24 5.30
C GLY A 298 -6.99 -19.04 4.26
N GLY A 299 -7.00 -20.37 4.41
CA GLY A 299 -6.28 -21.29 3.54
C GLY A 299 -6.76 -21.27 2.09
N ASP A 300 -8.02 -20.89 1.87
CA ASP A 300 -8.63 -20.81 0.52
C ASP A 300 -7.85 -19.88 -0.41
N GLU A 301 -7.22 -18.82 0.11
CA GLU A 301 -6.39 -17.93 -0.69
C GLU A 301 -5.17 -18.68 -1.29
N VAL A 302 -4.65 -19.70 -0.59
CA VAL A 302 -3.52 -20.52 -1.06
C VAL A 302 -3.99 -21.66 -1.94
N SER A 303 -5.05 -22.37 -1.53
CA SER A 303 -5.53 -23.56 -2.21
C SER A 303 -6.31 -23.27 -3.51
N HIS A 304 -6.81 -22.05 -3.67
CA HIS A 304 -7.59 -21.67 -4.85
C HIS A 304 -6.95 -20.51 -5.62
N ILE A 305 -7.24 -20.44 -6.90
CA ILE A 305 -6.86 -19.32 -7.76
C ILE A 305 -8.03 -18.94 -8.66
N THR A 306 -8.23 -17.64 -8.82
CA THR A 306 -9.24 -17.09 -9.74
C THR A 306 -8.54 -16.67 -11.02
N GLY A 307 -9.11 -17.02 -12.17
CA GLY A 307 -8.57 -16.67 -13.48
C GLY A 307 -9.64 -16.64 -14.55
N ARG A 308 -9.25 -16.21 -15.76
CA ARG A 308 -10.11 -16.19 -16.94
C ARG A 308 -9.88 -17.43 -17.79
N THR A 309 -10.93 -18.16 -18.08
CA THR A 309 -10.90 -19.32 -18.97
C THR A 309 -10.69 -18.91 -20.43
N SER A 310 -10.40 -19.87 -21.29
CA SER A 310 -10.33 -19.65 -22.75
C SER A 310 -11.68 -19.22 -23.36
N ALA A 311 -12.80 -19.51 -22.67
CA ALA A 311 -14.14 -19.03 -23.05
C ALA A 311 -14.43 -17.59 -22.60
N GLY A 312 -13.53 -16.99 -21.81
CA GLY A 312 -13.68 -15.63 -21.28
C GLY A 312 -14.38 -15.55 -19.93
N GLU A 313 -14.77 -16.67 -19.36
CA GLU A 313 -15.44 -16.75 -18.06
C GLU A 313 -14.42 -16.63 -16.92
N ILE A 314 -14.84 -16.02 -15.81
CA ILE A 314 -14.03 -15.92 -14.58
C ILE A 314 -14.39 -17.09 -13.68
N GLU A 315 -13.42 -17.93 -13.40
CA GLU A 315 -13.60 -19.11 -12.55
C GLU A 315 -12.54 -19.14 -11.43
N THR A 316 -12.94 -19.75 -10.30
CA THR A 316 -12.03 -20.06 -9.20
C THR A 316 -11.84 -21.57 -9.16
N VAL A 317 -10.59 -22.02 -9.16
CA VAL A 317 -10.25 -23.44 -9.18
C VAL A 317 -9.30 -23.79 -8.05
N GLU A 318 -9.42 -25.00 -7.52
CA GLU A 318 -8.49 -25.56 -6.56
C GLU A 318 -7.18 -25.98 -7.27
N ILE A 319 -6.03 -25.65 -6.67
CA ILE A 319 -4.70 -25.90 -7.25
C ILE A 319 -3.79 -26.75 -6.36
N VAL A 320 -4.31 -27.25 -5.25
CA VAL A 320 -3.59 -28.16 -4.35
C VAL A 320 -4.21 -29.57 -4.42
N ALA A 321 -3.44 -30.57 -4.02
CA ALA A 321 -3.98 -31.93 -3.96
C ALA A 321 -5.04 -32.06 -2.86
N ASP A 322 -6.07 -32.88 -3.08
CA ASP A 322 -7.17 -33.14 -2.14
C ASP A 322 -6.63 -33.49 -0.75
N GLY A 323 -7.14 -32.77 0.27
CA GLY A 323 -6.78 -33.01 1.66
C GLY A 323 -5.41 -32.47 2.07
N SER A 324 -4.67 -31.76 1.20
CA SER A 324 -3.42 -31.11 1.58
C SER A 324 -3.66 -29.94 2.52
N PRO A 325 -3.04 -29.92 3.71
CA PRO A 325 -3.14 -28.75 4.59
C PRO A 325 -2.36 -27.58 3.98
N VAL A 326 -2.87 -26.35 4.18
CA VAL A 326 -2.25 -25.12 3.70
C VAL A 326 -2.00 -24.16 4.87
N GLY A 327 -0.89 -23.40 4.79
CA GLY A 327 -0.59 -22.29 5.70
C GLY A 327 -0.54 -20.99 4.90
N ASN A 328 -1.00 -19.87 5.50
CA ASN A 328 -1.10 -18.59 4.81
C ASN A 328 -0.66 -17.41 5.69
N PRO A 329 0.63 -17.35 6.12
CA PRO A 329 1.16 -16.14 6.73
C PRO A 329 1.12 -15.00 5.72
N ALA A 330 0.46 -13.89 6.08
CA ALA A 330 0.21 -12.81 5.14
C ALA A 330 1.45 -11.94 4.88
N PHE A 331 2.34 -11.84 5.86
CA PHE A 331 3.48 -10.92 5.86
C PHE A 331 4.75 -11.63 6.34
N ASP A 332 5.89 -11.03 6.01
CA ASP A 332 7.17 -11.31 6.65
C ASP A 332 7.85 -10.03 7.12
N VAL A 333 8.89 -10.16 7.94
CA VAL A 333 9.66 -9.04 8.43
C VAL A 333 11.05 -9.06 7.84
N THR A 334 11.38 -8.01 7.11
CA THR A 334 12.73 -7.73 6.59
C THR A 334 13.49 -6.91 7.63
N PRO A 335 14.57 -7.47 8.23
CA PRO A 335 15.39 -6.70 9.17
C PRO A 335 16.05 -5.48 8.50
N ALA A 336 16.17 -4.39 9.25
CA ALA A 336 16.77 -3.14 8.80
C ALA A 336 18.14 -3.29 8.12
N ARG A 337 18.96 -4.26 8.54
CA ARG A 337 20.29 -4.57 7.94
C ARG A 337 20.24 -4.98 6.47
N LEU A 338 19.07 -5.38 5.96
CA LEU A 338 18.86 -5.75 4.56
C LEU A 338 18.26 -4.62 3.72
N VAL A 339 17.84 -3.52 4.36
CA VAL A 339 17.25 -2.36 3.71
C VAL A 339 18.34 -1.34 3.43
N THR A 340 18.52 -0.98 2.15
CA THR A 340 19.48 0.04 1.73
C THR A 340 19.05 1.43 2.17
N GLY A 341 17.75 1.72 2.08
CA GLY A 341 17.16 2.97 2.55
C GLY A 341 15.65 2.97 2.52
N LEU A 342 15.07 3.90 3.27
CA LEU A 342 13.63 4.17 3.34
C LEU A 342 13.35 5.44 2.53
N ILE A 343 12.50 5.33 1.49
CA ILE A 343 12.06 6.47 0.70
C ILE A 343 10.80 7.03 1.36
N THR A 344 10.90 8.22 1.93
CA THR A 344 9.81 8.87 2.67
C THR A 344 9.49 10.23 2.05
N GLU A 345 8.43 10.87 2.51
CA GLU A 345 8.10 12.25 2.13
C GLU A 345 9.14 13.28 2.58
N ARG A 346 10.07 12.90 3.48
CA ARG A 346 11.14 13.78 3.99
C ARG A 346 12.51 13.45 3.42
N GLY A 347 12.59 12.56 2.46
CA GLY A 347 13.85 12.15 1.82
C GLY A 347 14.10 10.66 1.91
N VAL A 348 15.26 10.26 1.42
CA VAL A 348 15.77 8.89 1.54
C VAL A 348 16.57 8.78 2.84
N LEU A 349 16.09 7.93 3.74
CA LEU A 349 16.66 7.75 5.08
C LEU A 349 17.39 6.41 5.18
N GLU A 350 18.44 6.34 5.98
CA GLU A 350 18.98 5.06 6.42
C GLU A 350 17.92 4.31 7.27
N ALA A 351 17.83 3.00 7.11
CA ALA A 351 16.92 2.16 7.90
C ALA A 351 17.49 1.94 9.32
N ASN A 352 17.51 3.01 10.13
CA ASN A 352 17.95 2.95 11.52
C ASN A 352 17.21 3.97 12.40
N ARG A 353 17.24 3.73 13.71
CA ARG A 353 16.55 4.56 14.71
C ARG A 353 16.93 6.03 14.64
N LYS A 354 18.23 6.33 14.45
CA LYS A 354 18.71 7.70 14.45
C LYS A 354 18.16 8.49 13.26
N ALA A 355 18.33 7.97 12.06
CA ALA A 355 17.87 8.63 10.84
C ALA A 355 16.35 8.84 10.83
N ILE A 356 15.57 7.84 11.30
CA ILE A 356 14.12 7.94 11.40
C ILE A 356 13.71 8.98 12.45
N ALA A 357 14.35 8.99 13.63
CA ALA A 357 14.04 9.95 14.69
C ALA A 357 14.41 11.39 14.30
N ASP A 358 15.52 11.58 13.61
CA ASP A 358 15.97 12.90 13.13
C ASP A 358 15.02 13.46 12.05
N ALA A 359 14.48 12.59 11.19
CA ALA A 359 13.53 12.97 10.16
C ALA A 359 12.12 13.27 10.72
N PHE A 360 11.70 12.61 11.81
CA PHE A 360 10.35 12.72 12.38
C PHE A 360 10.35 13.01 13.89
N PRO A 361 11.02 14.10 14.36
CA PRO A 361 11.20 14.37 15.78
C PRO A 361 9.89 14.62 16.53
N GLU A 362 8.86 15.14 15.86
CA GLU A 362 7.53 15.36 16.43
C GLU A 362 6.80 14.06 16.76
N ARG A 363 7.05 12.99 15.97
CA ARG A 363 6.45 11.67 16.17
C ARG A 363 7.07 10.95 17.36
N VAL A 364 8.38 11.09 17.52
CA VAL A 364 9.11 10.52 18.66
C VAL A 364 8.67 11.17 19.98
N ARG A 365 8.48 12.50 19.99
CA ARG A 365 8.01 13.22 21.20
C ARG A 365 6.58 12.88 21.59
N ALA A 366 5.74 12.46 20.66
CA ALA A 366 4.35 12.08 20.94
C ALA A 366 4.21 10.74 21.67
N ILE A 367 5.27 9.94 21.72
CA ILE A 367 5.30 8.61 22.37
C ILE A 367 6.11 8.63 23.67
N ALA A 368 7.02 9.59 23.86
CA ALA A 368 7.77 9.81 25.09
C ALA A 368 6.94 10.52 26.15
#